data_9177429b2e9334b5dbecb14c3ee0fccc
#
_entry.id   9177429b2e9334b5dbecb14c3ee0fccc
#
_cell.length_a   1.000
_cell.length_b   1.000
_cell.length_c   1.000
_cell.angle_alpha   90.00
_cell.angle_beta   90.00
_cell.angle_gamma   90.00
#
_symmetry.space_group_name_H-M   'P 1'
#
loop_
_entity.id
_entity.type
_entity.pdbx_description
1 polymer ?
#
loop_
_entity_poly.entity_id
_entity_poly.type
_entity_poly.pdbx_seq_one_letter_code
_entity_poly.pdbx_strand_id
1 'polypeptide(L)'
;MLDICLLGTGGMMPLPYRWLTSMMARYNGQSILIDCGEGTQIAMKEKGWSPKPIDVICFTHFHADHISGLPGMLLTMGNAERTEPLLLVGPKGLSRVVASLRVIAPELPFVIDCFELTENEQSIAFDGFKIEAFKVNHNVPCYGYSIVIDRIGKFQVEKAVSLGIXXXXXXXXXXXXXXXXVR
;
A
#
# COMPACT_ATOMS: atom_id res chain seq x y z
N MET A 1 12.05 -3.33 7.84
CA MET A 1 11.38 -4.66 7.79
C MET A 1 10.01 -4.46 7.15
N LEU A 2 9.52 -5.44 6.38
CA LEU A 2 8.16 -5.40 5.83
C LEU A 2 7.24 -6.20 6.76
N ASP A 3 6.23 -5.53 7.31
CA ASP A 3 5.20 -6.15 8.14
C ASP A 3 3.93 -6.28 7.31
N ILE A 4 3.29 -7.45 7.33
CA ILE A 4 2.07 -7.73 6.57
C ILE A 4 1.02 -8.32 7.50
N CYS A 5 -0.21 -7.87 7.37
CA CYS A 5 -1.34 -8.39 8.13
C CYS A 5 -2.55 -8.57 7.23
N LEU A 6 -3.04 -9.80 7.09
CA LEU A 6 -4.31 -10.08 6.45
C LEU A 6 -5.41 -9.73 7.44
N LEU A 7 -6.06 -8.60 7.20
CA LEU A 7 -7.12 -8.09 8.07
C LEU A 7 -8.44 -8.82 7.82
N GLY A 8 -8.73 -9.09 6.54
CA GLY A 8 -9.93 -9.79 6.14
C GLY A 8 -9.67 -10.70 4.94
N THR A 9 -10.28 -11.88 4.97
CA THR A 9 -10.14 -12.90 3.93
C THR A 9 -11.51 -13.41 3.46
N GLY A 10 -12.58 -12.72 3.84
CA GLY A 10 -13.93 -13.04 3.37
C GLY A 10 -14.19 -12.40 2.01
N GLY A 11 -15.07 -13.01 1.24
CA GLY A 11 -15.55 -12.46 -0.02
C GLY A 11 -17.07 -12.46 -0.07
N MET A 12 -17.65 -11.57 -0.86
CA MET A 12 -19.08 -11.36 -1.09
C MET A 12 -19.82 -10.85 0.15
N MET A 13 -20.04 -11.72 1.13
CA MET A 13 -20.87 -11.42 2.31
C MET A 13 -20.01 -11.47 3.57
N PRO A 14 -20.18 -10.51 4.49
CA PRO A 14 -19.49 -10.59 5.77
C PRO A 14 -19.98 -11.78 6.58
N LEU A 15 -19.07 -12.46 7.24
CA LEU A 15 -19.35 -13.58 8.12
C LEU A 15 -18.84 -13.25 9.53
N PRO A 16 -19.49 -13.79 10.57
CA PRO A 16 -18.96 -13.64 11.92
C PRO A 16 -17.51 -14.13 11.99
N TYR A 17 -16.65 -13.33 12.60
CA TYR A 17 -15.24 -13.66 12.83
C TYR A 17 -14.39 -13.78 11.54
N ARG A 18 -14.93 -13.34 10.41
CA ARG A 18 -14.18 -13.33 9.14
C ARG A 18 -14.50 -12.08 8.33
N TRP A 19 -13.69 -11.05 8.53
CA TRP A 19 -13.86 -9.75 7.87
C TRP A 19 -13.65 -9.86 6.37
N LEU A 20 -14.24 -8.91 5.64
CA LEU A 20 -14.13 -8.85 4.17
C LEU A 20 -12.71 -8.43 3.75
N THR A 21 -12.42 -8.64 2.46
CA THR A 21 -11.08 -8.54 1.90
C THR A 21 -10.38 -7.24 2.26
N SER A 22 -9.24 -7.37 2.94
CA SER A 22 -8.34 -6.26 3.21
C SER A 22 -7.00 -6.77 3.73
N MET A 23 -5.93 -6.11 3.31
CA MET A 23 -4.57 -6.45 3.74
C MET A 23 -3.82 -5.17 4.08
N MET A 24 -3.17 -5.16 5.23
CA MET A 24 -2.31 -4.06 5.66
C MET A 24 -0.86 -4.44 5.49
N ALA A 25 -0.06 -3.52 4.96
CA ALA A 25 1.39 -3.67 4.88
C ALA A 25 2.05 -2.41 5.45
N ARG A 26 3.21 -2.57 6.06
CA ARG A 26 4.00 -1.44 6.56
C ARG A 26 5.47 -1.67 6.24
N TYR A 27 6.07 -0.68 5.61
CA TYR A 27 7.49 -0.70 5.29
C TYR A 27 8.08 0.71 5.39
N ASN A 28 9.23 0.81 6.05
CA ASN A 28 9.98 2.07 6.16
C ASN A 28 9.12 3.24 6.69
N GLY A 29 8.24 2.94 7.67
CA GLY A 29 7.36 3.96 8.28
C GLY A 29 6.11 4.25 7.48
N GLN A 30 5.98 3.76 6.27
CA GLN A 30 4.81 3.98 5.40
C GLN A 30 3.85 2.80 5.49
N SER A 31 2.56 3.10 5.51
CA SER A 31 1.47 2.13 5.70
C SER A 31 0.59 2.07 4.47
N ILE A 32 0.36 0.86 3.99
CA ILE A 32 -0.38 0.56 2.76
C ILE A 32 -1.56 -0.34 3.12
N LEU A 33 -2.75 0.06 2.71
CA LEU A 33 -3.92 -0.81 2.81
C LEU A 33 -4.30 -1.26 1.40
N ILE A 34 -4.49 -2.55 1.19
CA ILE A 34 -4.99 -3.10 -0.07
C ILE A 34 -6.39 -3.60 0.17
N ASP A 35 -7.34 -3.01 -0.52
CA ASP A 35 -8.78 -3.14 -0.36
C ASP A 35 -9.27 -2.74 1.04
N CYS A 36 -10.53 -2.37 1.10
CA CYS A 36 -11.17 -1.88 2.32
C CYS A 36 -12.62 -2.38 2.35
N GLY A 37 -12.77 -3.68 2.56
CA GLY A 37 -14.08 -4.31 2.69
C GLY A 37 -14.76 -3.88 3.98
N GLU A 38 -16.04 -4.17 4.08
CA GLU A 38 -16.84 -3.84 5.27
C GLU A 38 -16.19 -4.44 6.52
N GLY A 39 -16.02 -3.62 7.56
CA GLY A 39 -15.45 -4.04 8.83
C GLY A 39 -13.94 -3.94 8.93
N THR A 40 -13.24 -3.49 7.88
CA THR A 40 -11.77 -3.37 7.88
C THR A 40 -11.25 -2.58 9.09
N GLN A 41 -11.92 -1.47 9.46
CA GLN A 41 -11.49 -0.65 10.60
C GLN A 41 -11.58 -1.42 11.93
N ILE A 42 -12.54 -2.35 12.04
CA ILE A 42 -12.68 -3.19 13.24
C ILE A 42 -11.56 -4.25 13.24
N ALA A 43 -11.36 -4.89 12.10
CA ALA A 43 -10.28 -5.88 11.93
C ALA A 43 -8.91 -5.27 12.28
N MET A 44 -8.66 -4.02 11.84
CA MET A 44 -7.44 -3.30 12.19
C MET A 44 -7.28 -3.14 13.70
N LYS A 45 -8.34 -2.70 14.36
CA LYS A 45 -8.34 -2.52 15.82
C LYS A 45 -8.07 -3.85 16.54
N GLU A 46 -8.71 -4.93 16.11
CA GLU A 46 -8.51 -6.27 16.67
C GLU A 46 -7.05 -6.73 16.53
N LYS A 47 -6.38 -6.34 15.46
CA LYS A 47 -4.99 -6.73 15.17
C LYS A 47 -3.96 -5.71 15.67
N GLY A 48 -4.41 -4.65 16.36
CA GLY A 48 -3.51 -3.63 16.90
C GLY A 48 -2.94 -2.67 15.87
N TRP A 49 -3.57 -2.55 14.71
CA TRP A 49 -3.17 -1.59 13.68
C TRP A 49 -4.02 -0.34 13.75
N SER A 50 -3.44 0.81 13.44
CA SER A 50 -4.15 2.09 13.44
C SER A 50 -4.45 2.55 12.02
N PRO A 51 -5.67 3.05 11.74
CA PRO A 51 -5.99 3.65 10.44
C PRO A 51 -5.30 4.99 10.20
N LYS A 52 -5.03 5.77 11.24
CA LYS A 52 -4.52 7.15 11.09
C LYS A 52 -3.28 7.26 10.20
N PRO A 53 -2.25 6.39 10.34
CA PRO A 53 -1.02 6.54 9.56
C PRO A 53 -1.06 5.91 8.17
N ILE A 54 -2.21 5.44 7.67
CA ILE A 54 -2.27 4.86 6.33
C ILE A 54 -1.92 5.95 5.29
N ASP A 55 -0.88 5.73 4.49
CA ASP A 55 -0.45 6.67 3.46
C ASP A 55 -1.22 6.46 2.17
N VAL A 56 -1.53 5.19 1.85
CA VAL A 56 -2.21 4.85 0.60
C VAL A 56 -3.17 3.68 0.80
N ILE A 57 -4.34 3.77 0.14
CA ILE A 57 -5.27 2.65 0.01
C ILE A 57 -5.35 2.29 -1.46
N CYS A 58 -5.01 1.04 -1.80
CA CYS A 58 -5.05 0.51 -3.16
C CYS A 58 -6.26 -0.39 -3.31
N PHE A 59 -7.14 -0.09 -4.27
CA PHE A 59 -8.31 -0.92 -4.56
C PHE A 59 -8.05 -1.81 -5.76
N THR A 60 -8.20 -3.12 -5.57
CA THR A 60 -8.08 -4.06 -6.67
C THR A 60 -9.20 -3.82 -7.68
N HIS A 61 -10.43 -3.64 -7.21
CA HIS A 61 -11.62 -3.35 -8.03
C HIS A 61 -12.74 -2.81 -7.13
N PHE A 62 -13.93 -2.55 -7.70
CA PHE A 62 -15.00 -1.85 -6.96
C PHE A 62 -16.20 -2.74 -6.63
N HIS A 63 -16.00 -4.06 -6.44
CA HIS A 63 -17.05 -4.85 -5.81
C HIS A 63 -17.18 -4.45 -4.33
N ALA A 64 -18.38 -4.55 -3.81
CA ALA A 64 -18.70 -4.03 -2.47
C ALA A 64 -17.78 -4.60 -1.39
N ASP A 65 -17.50 -5.90 -1.46
CA ASP A 65 -16.65 -6.58 -0.47
C ASP A 65 -15.19 -6.12 -0.49
N HIS A 66 -14.82 -5.25 -1.43
CA HIS A 66 -13.47 -4.67 -1.54
C HIS A 66 -13.44 -3.18 -1.20
N ILE A 67 -14.59 -2.48 -1.19
CA ILE A 67 -14.59 -1.01 -1.03
C ILE A 67 -15.64 -0.48 -0.06
N SER A 68 -16.64 -1.30 0.35
CA SER A 68 -17.76 -0.81 1.17
C SER A 68 -17.33 -0.29 2.55
N GLY A 69 -16.15 -0.66 3.04
CA GLY A 69 -15.62 -0.16 4.30
C GLY A 69 -15.02 1.24 4.22
N LEU A 70 -14.83 1.78 3.01
CA LEU A 70 -14.12 3.05 2.84
C LEU A 70 -14.76 4.22 3.58
N PRO A 71 -16.09 4.48 3.49
CA PRO A 71 -16.65 5.63 4.22
C PRO A 71 -16.39 5.58 5.72
N GLY A 72 -16.59 4.41 6.34
CA GLY A 72 -16.32 4.24 7.78
C GLY A 72 -14.84 4.40 8.11
N MET A 73 -13.97 3.90 7.24
CA MET A 73 -12.52 4.06 7.39
C MET A 73 -12.13 5.54 7.39
N LEU A 74 -12.64 6.31 6.41
CA LEU A 74 -12.35 7.75 6.29
C LEU A 74 -12.81 8.50 7.54
N LEU A 75 -14.01 8.21 8.03
CA LEU A 75 -14.52 8.83 9.26
C LEU A 75 -13.66 8.46 10.48
N THR A 76 -13.24 7.20 10.56
CA THR A 76 -12.35 6.76 11.64
C THR A 76 -11.01 7.50 11.60
N MET A 77 -10.44 7.69 10.40
CA MET A 77 -9.20 8.45 10.22
C MET A 77 -9.40 9.92 10.62
N GLY A 78 -10.51 10.53 10.23
CA GLY A 78 -10.84 11.92 10.60
C GLY A 78 -11.03 12.07 12.09
N ASN A 79 -11.74 11.15 12.73
CA ASN A 79 -11.95 11.16 14.18
C ASN A 79 -10.65 10.96 14.97
N ALA A 80 -9.65 10.33 14.33
CA ALA A 80 -8.32 10.18 14.92
C ALA A 80 -7.42 11.41 14.66
N GLU A 81 -8.02 12.50 14.22
CA GLU A 81 -7.35 13.77 13.92
C GLU A 81 -6.25 13.63 12.85
N ARG A 82 -6.53 12.88 11.80
CA ARG A 82 -5.65 12.86 10.63
C ARG A 82 -5.82 14.17 9.87
N THR A 83 -4.71 14.81 9.53
CA THR A 83 -4.69 16.00 8.66
C THR A 83 -3.89 15.77 7.39
N GLU A 84 -3.07 14.73 7.37
CA GLU A 84 -2.20 14.42 6.24
C GLU A 84 -3.03 13.90 5.04
N PRO A 85 -2.68 14.29 3.81
CA PRO A 85 -3.39 13.79 2.64
C PRO A 85 -3.40 12.27 2.57
N LEU A 86 -4.46 11.70 2.00
CA LEU A 86 -4.60 10.25 1.80
C LEU A 86 -4.62 9.98 0.30
N LEU A 87 -3.72 9.11 -0.15
CA LEU A 87 -3.70 8.67 -1.55
C LEU A 87 -4.61 7.44 -1.71
N LEU A 88 -5.52 7.50 -2.67
CA LEU A 88 -6.31 6.35 -3.08
C LEU A 88 -5.88 5.95 -4.49
N VAL A 89 -5.63 4.68 -4.70
CA VAL A 89 -5.21 4.12 -5.98
C VAL A 89 -6.23 3.06 -6.41
N GLY A 90 -6.60 3.02 -7.67
CA GLY A 90 -7.52 1.98 -8.14
C GLY A 90 -7.81 2.08 -9.62
N PRO A 91 -8.65 1.18 -10.15
CA PRO A 91 -9.02 1.20 -11.56
C PRO A 91 -9.68 2.51 -11.98
N LYS A 92 -9.74 2.72 -13.28
CA LYS A 92 -10.46 3.87 -13.87
C LYS A 92 -11.88 3.97 -13.31
N GLY A 93 -12.27 5.18 -12.91
CA GLY A 93 -13.56 5.45 -12.27
C GLY A 93 -13.47 5.57 -10.75
N LEU A 94 -12.27 5.43 -10.18
CA LEU A 94 -12.05 5.56 -8.74
C LEU A 94 -12.61 6.86 -8.19
N SER A 95 -12.28 7.98 -8.84
CA SER A 95 -12.71 9.31 -8.37
C SER A 95 -14.24 9.39 -8.27
N ARG A 96 -14.96 8.86 -9.25
CA ARG A 96 -16.43 8.85 -9.26
C ARG A 96 -16.99 7.97 -8.14
N VAL A 97 -16.41 6.78 -7.95
CA VAL A 97 -16.85 5.85 -6.90
C VAL A 97 -16.61 6.47 -5.51
N VAL A 98 -15.42 7.04 -5.29
CA VAL A 98 -15.07 7.69 -4.02
C VAL A 98 -16.00 8.87 -3.75
N ALA A 99 -16.26 9.71 -4.77
CA ALA A 99 -17.18 10.86 -4.62
C ALA A 99 -18.58 10.38 -4.22
N SER A 100 -19.06 9.28 -4.81
CA SER A 100 -20.38 8.72 -4.49
C SER A 100 -20.43 8.19 -3.04
N LEU A 101 -19.41 7.48 -2.62
CA LEU A 101 -19.32 6.94 -1.25
C LEU A 101 -19.20 8.07 -0.22
N ARG A 102 -18.52 9.17 -0.59
CA ARG A 102 -18.33 10.32 0.30
C ARG A 102 -19.58 11.16 0.54
N VAL A 103 -20.66 10.90 -0.16
CA VAL A 103 -21.95 11.58 0.13
C VAL A 103 -22.34 11.38 1.59
N ILE A 104 -21.99 10.26 2.20
CA ILE A 104 -22.28 9.96 3.61
C ILE A 104 -21.11 10.30 4.55
N ALA A 105 -20.00 10.84 4.01
CA ALA A 105 -18.84 11.28 4.79
C ALA A 105 -18.23 12.51 4.10
N PRO A 106 -19.02 13.61 4.00
CA PRO A 106 -18.63 14.73 3.14
C PRO A 106 -17.49 15.57 3.70
N GLU A 107 -17.43 15.70 5.03
CA GLU A 107 -16.45 16.56 5.70
C GLU A 107 -15.35 15.72 6.34
N LEU A 108 -14.13 15.94 5.89
CA LEU A 108 -12.95 15.28 6.43
C LEU A 108 -11.86 16.33 6.67
N PRO A 109 -11.06 16.20 7.74
CA PRO A 109 -10.00 17.18 8.01
C PRO A 109 -8.75 16.96 7.15
N PHE A 110 -8.80 16.11 6.14
CA PHE A 110 -7.68 15.81 5.24
C PHE A 110 -8.16 15.72 3.80
N VAL A 111 -7.22 15.93 2.88
CA VAL A 111 -7.45 15.84 1.44
C VAL A 111 -7.35 14.38 0.98
N ILE A 112 -8.16 14.00 0.03
CA ILE A 112 -8.07 12.71 -0.65
C ILE A 112 -7.62 12.94 -2.09
N ASP A 113 -6.51 12.34 -2.45
CA ASP A 113 -5.99 12.32 -3.80
C ASP A 113 -6.31 10.98 -4.44
N CYS A 114 -6.86 11.00 -5.65
CA CYS A 114 -7.22 9.77 -6.38
C CYS A 114 -6.29 9.58 -7.57
N PHE A 115 -5.63 8.44 -7.63
CA PHE A 115 -4.78 8.03 -8.74
C PHE A 115 -5.44 6.86 -9.47
N GLU A 116 -5.95 7.12 -10.67
CA GLU A 116 -6.63 6.10 -11.47
C GLU A 116 -5.64 5.36 -12.37
N LEU A 117 -5.65 4.04 -12.27
CA LEU A 117 -4.82 3.17 -13.09
C LEU A 117 -5.44 3.05 -14.49
N THR A 118 -4.64 3.33 -15.51
CA THR A 118 -5.09 3.31 -16.92
C THR A 118 -4.32 2.31 -17.77
N GLU A 119 -3.10 1.97 -17.36
CA GLU A 119 -2.23 1.08 -18.13
C GLU A 119 -2.34 -0.37 -17.63
N ASN A 120 -1.87 -1.32 -18.43
CA ASN A 120 -1.84 -2.73 -18.03
C ASN A 120 -0.87 -2.96 -16.86
N GLU A 121 0.20 -2.17 -16.82
CA GLU A 121 1.18 -2.18 -15.72
C GLU A 121 1.55 -0.73 -15.40
N GLN A 122 1.51 -0.37 -14.12
CA GLN A 122 1.86 0.97 -13.65
C GLN A 122 2.57 0.87 -12.31
N SER A 123 3.53 1.76 -12.08
CA SER A 123 4.28 1.81 -10.82
C SER A 123 4.06 3.12 -10.11
N ILE A 124 3.96 3.07 -8.80
CA ILE A 124 3.86 4.24 -7.92
C ILE A 124 5.03 4.14 -6.94
N ALA A 125 5.90 5.15 -6.97
CA ALA A 125 7.11 5.16 -6.16
C ALA A 125 6.85 5.72 -4.77
N PHE A 126 7.46 5.10 -3.77
CA PHE A 126 7.46 5.53 -2.37
C PHE A 126 8.92 5.56 -1.88
N ASP A 127 9.13 6.02 -0.65
CA ASP A 127 10.48 6.03 -0.09
C ASP A 127 10.95 4.61 0.23
N GLY A 128 11.88 4.12 -0.57
CA GLY A 128 12.52 2.80 -0.37
C GLY A 128 11.75 1.62 -0.94
N PHE A 129 10.64 1.84 -1.64
CA PHE A 129 9.88 0.78 -2.32
C PHE A 129 8.99 1.38 -3.41
N LYS A 130 8.37 0.52 -4.19
CA LYS A 130 7.32 0.93 -5.14
C LYS A 130 6.17 -0.07 -5.09
N ILE A 131 4.99 0.40 -5.43
CA ILE A 131 3.84 -0.45 -5.66
C ILE A 131 3.70 -0.61 -7.17
N GLU A 132 3.73 -1.84 -7.65
CA GLU A 132 3.47 -2.16 -9.06
C GLU A 132 2.06 -2.70 -9.17
N ALA A 133 1.23 -2.01 -9.93
CA ALA A 133 -0.11 -2.45 -10.26
C ALA A 133 -0.08 -3.16 -11.62
N PHE A 134 -0.73 -4.31 -11.72
CA PHE A 134 -0.82 -5.07 -12.96
C PHE A 134 -2.23 -5.56 -13.16
N LYS A 135 -2.73 -5.41 -14.40
CA LYS A 135 -4.10 -5.78 -14.73
C LYS A 135 -4.29 -7.30 -14.65
N VAL A 136 -5.41 -7.71 -14.06
CA VAL A 136 -5.75 -9.14 -13.94
C VAL A 136 -7.12 -9.41 -14.57
N ASN A 137 -7.38 -10.67 -14.90
CA ASN A 137 -8.63 -11.07 -15.51
C ASN A 137 -9.74 -11.18 -14.46
N HIS A 138 -10.81 -10.42 -14.66
CA HIS A 138 -11.98 -10.42 -13.78
C HIS A 138 -13.16 -9.88 -14.58
N ASN A 139 -14.39 -10.01 -14.09
CA ASN A 139 -15.59 -9.52 -14.79
C ASN A 139 -15.74 -8.00 -14.74
N VAL A 140 -14.90 -7.31 -13.97
CA VAL A 140 -14.80 -5.84 -13.92
C VAL A 140 -13.31 -5.45 -14.02
N PRO A 141 -12.98 -4.19 -14.37
CA PRO A 141 -11.58 -3.76 -14.35
C PRO A 141 -10.95 -4.04 -13.00
N CYS A 142 -9.85 -4.80 -13.00
CA CYS A 142 -9.25 -5.30 -11.77
C CYS A 142 -7.72 -5.31 -11.89
N TYR A 143 -7.04 -4.97 -10.80
CA TYR A 143 -5.58 -4.93 -10.70
C TYR A 143 -5.10 -5.76 -9.51
N GLY A 144 -3.99 -6.45 -9.71
CA GLY A 144 -3.18 -6.98 -8.63
C GLY A 144 -2.12 -5.97 -8.25
N TYR A 145 -1.54 -6.12 -7.07
CA TYR A 145 -0.50 -5.21 -6.57
C TYR A 145 0.69 -6.00 -6.06
N SER A 146 1.89 -5.55 -6.40
CA SER A 146 3.15 -6.05 -5.84
C SER A 146 3.83 -4.92 -5.08
N ILE A 147 4.34 -5.21 -3.90
CA ILE A 147 5.19 -4.29 -3.14
C ILE A 147 6.63 -4.69 -3.46
N VAL A 148 7.34 -3.84 -4.18
CA VAL A 148 8.70 -4.12 -4.65
C VAL A 148 9.68 -3.28 -3.84
N ILE A 149 10.55 -3.94 -3.11
CA ILE A 149 11.55 -3.30 -2.24
C ILE A 149 12.91 -3.43 -2.92
N ASP A 150 13.49 -2.29 -3.27
CA ASP A 150 14.82 -2.25 -3.85
C ASP A 150 15.86 -2.48 -2.74
N ARG A 151 16.43 -3.67 -2.71
CA ARG A 151 17.47 -3.98 -1.76
C ARG A 151 18.83 -3.55 -2.31
N ILE A 152 19.56 -2.78 -1.53
CA ILE A 152 20.96 -2.54 -1.82
C ILE A 152 21.65 -3.90 -1.75
N GLY A 153 22.29 -4.33 -2.83
CA GLY A 153 22.98 -5.61 -2.91
C GLY A 153 24.01 -5.75 -1.80
N LYS A 154 24.20 -6.97 -1.30
CA LYS A 154 25.26 -7.24 -0.34
C LYS A 154 26.63 -6.95 -0.99
N PHE A 155 27.41 -6.11 -0.34
CA PHE A 155 28.78 -5.81 -0.81
C PHE A 155 29.60 -7.10 -0.81
N GLN A 156 30.06 -7.49 -1.99
CA GLN A 156 30.89 -8.71 -2.16
C GLN A 156 32.35 -8.35 -1.98
N VAL A 157 32.85 -8.50 -0.78
CA VAL A 157 34.25 -8.16 -0.42
C VAL A 157 35.24 -8.86 -1.34
N GLU A 158 35.04 -10.18 -1.55
CA GLU A 158 35.95 -10.99 -2.36
C GLU A 158 36.01 -10.50 -3.80
N LYS A 159 34.84 -10.14 -4.37
CA LYS A 159 34.76 -9.63 -5.73
C LYS A 159 35.38 -8.22 -5.84
N ALA A 160 35.18 -7.40 -4.81
CA ALA A 160 35.81 -6.07 -4.76
C ALA A 160 37.34 -6.19 -4.72
N VAL A 161 37.87 -7.11 -3.93
CA VAL A 161 39.31 -7.38 -3.82
C VAL A 161 39.85 -7.90 -5.16
N SER A 162 39.14 -8.79 -5.82
CA SER A 162 39.59 -9.35 -7.11
C SER A 162 39.58 -8.27 -8.23
N LEU A 163 38.80 -7.21 -8.05
CA LEU A 163 38.77 -6.06 -8.97
C LEU A 163 39.74 -4.95 -8.56
N GLY A 164 40.62 -5.20 -7.58
CA GLY A 164 41.63 -4.24 -7.13
C GLY A 164 41.09 -3.09 -6.30
N ILE A 165 39.93 -3.26 -5.77
CA ILE A 165 39.33 -2.18 -4.94
C ILE A 165 39.85 -2.35 -3.52
N UNK A 166 40.54 -1.48 -3.23
CA UNK A 166 41.21 -1.60 -1.97
C UNK A 166 40.30 -1.53 -0.78
N UNK A 167 40.86 -2.03 0.24
CA UNK A 167 40.13 -2.03 1.43
C UNK A 167 39.76 -0.65 1.95
N UNK A 168 40.51 0.22 1.75
CA UNK A 168 40.17 1.55 2.11
C UNK A 168 38.95 2.08 1.40
N UNK A 169 38.81 1.69 0.40
CA UNK A 169 37.66 1.97 -0.38
C UNK A 169 36.46 1.14 0.08
N UNK A 170 36.78 0.20 0.60
CA UNK A 170 35.77 -0.61 1.10
C UNK A 170 34.99 0.00 2.27
N UNK A 171 35.60 0.60 2.87
CA UNK A 171 34.98 1.33 3.92
C UNK A 171 34.16 2.48 3.43
N UNK A 172 34.60 2.93 2.52
CA UNK A 172 33.83 4.00 1.87
C UNK A 172 32.69 3.44 1.05
N UNK A 173 32.97 2.49 0.66
CA UNK A 173 32.00 1.83 -0.12
C UNK A 173 30.88 1.22 0.72
N UNK A 174 31.22 0.98 1.62
CA UNK A 174 30.30 0.47 2.54
C UNK A 174 29.34 1.51 3.04
N UNK A 175 29.93 2.49 3.06
CA UNK A 175 29.17 3.62 3.48
C UNK A 175 28.40 4.22 2.35
N UNK A 176 28.80 4.09 1.54
CA UNK A 176 28.28 4.64 0.42
C UNK A 176 27.65 3.60 -0.40
N UNK A 177 27.40 2.75 -0.03
CA UNK A 177 26.86 1.97 -0.53
C UNK A 177 26.94 1.99 -1.70
N UNK A 178 27.87 2.05 -1.82
CA UNK A 178 28.11 2.34 -2.92
C UNK A 178 27.55 1.47 -3.85
N UNK A 179 26.94 1.72 -4.16
CA UNK A 179 26.40 1.21 -5.03
C UNK A 179 27.13 0.43 -5.94
N UNK A 180 27.55 -0.12 -5.60
CA UNK A 180 27.97 -0.91 -6.34
C UNK A 180 27.20 -2.01 -6.35
N UNK A 181 26.34 -1.93 -6.52
CA UNK A 181 25.66 -2.74 -6.64
C UNK A 181 26.02 -3.52 -7.60
N VAL A 182 26.69 -4.42 -7.40
CA VAL A 182 26.98 -5.50 -8.32
C VAL A 182 25.79 -6.45 -8.32
N ARG A 183 25.10 -6.56 -9.39
CA ARG A 183 24.01 -7.50 -9.59
C ARG A 183 24.53 -8.93 -9.63
#